data_679ae1aa7bfe8c031ec8569fef9cb750
#
_entry.id   679ae1aa7bfe8c031ec8569fef9cb750
#
_cell.length_a   1.000
_cell.length_b   1.000
_cell.length_c   1.000
_cell.angle_alpha   90.00
_cell.angle_beta   90.00
_cell.angle_gamma   90.00
#
_symmetry.space_group_name_H-M   'P 1'
#
loop_
_entity.id
_entity.type
_entity.pdbx_description
1 polymer ?
#
loop_
_entity_poly.entity_id
_entity_poly.type
_entity_poly.pdbx_seq_one_letter_code
_entity_poly.pdbx_strand_id
1 'polypeptide(L)'
;MKSILFVAFAATVSFLALAPAVAQQSQIMGELRFSSPSKAVRDSGVWIDGQYVGYMNELKGDNKISLLPGDHEVAVRQAGYKDYTKVIVVEPGQVRFLTVEMEKDPRAVYPTDRNAAELKLNIGPTRAAVFVDDAYIGHASDFGGYRIMVVSAGKHVVKVELPGYRTFETEVSPLPGQRTEIKTDLVKGGIEQAGSLIKQQ
;
A
#
# COMPACT_ATOMS: atom_id res chain seq x y z
N MET A 1 28.37 83.01 -31.82
CA MET A 1 27.50 81.84 -31.99
C MET A 1 27.98 80.77 -31.00
N LYS A 2 27.25 80.56 -29.91
CA LYS A 2 27.63 79.61 -28.85
C LYS A 2 26.69 78.38 -28.95
N SER A 3 27.25 77.22 -29.31
CA SER A 3 26.51 75.95 -29.35
C SER A 3 26.46 75.36 -27.94
N ILE A 4 25.27 75.12 -27.43
CA ILE A 4 25.02 74.47 -26.17
C ILE A 4 24.79 72.98 -26.45
N LEU A 5 25.66 72.13 -25.91
CA LEU A 5 25.61 70.68 -25.99
C LEU A 5 24.73 70.16 -24.80
N PHE A 6 23.56 69.62 -25.12
CA PHE A 6 22.70 68.94 -24.15
C PHE A 6 23.18 67.50 -23.97
N VAL A 7 23.68 67.15 -22.77
CA VAL A 7 23.95 65.77 -22.42
C VAL A 7 22.72 65.24 -21.71
N ALA A 8 22.05 64.30 -22.35
CA ALA A 8 20.93 63.57 -21.74
C ALA A 8 21.44 62.40 -20.93
N PHE A 9 21.21 62.47 -19.59
CA PHE A 9 21.58 61.40 -18.65
C PHE A 9 20.39 60.42 -18.57
N ALA A 10 20.51 59.25 -19.20
CA ALA A 10 19.52 58.17 -19.10
C ALA A 10 19.77 57.36 -17.82
N ALA A 11 18.94 57.55 -16.80
CA ALA A 11 18.93 56.72 -15.58
C ALA A 11 18.20 55.40 -15.85
N THR A 12 18.95 54.31 -15.97
CA THR A 12 18.40 52.94 -16.03
C THR A 12 18.02 52.50 -14.61
N VAL A 13 16.73 52.48 -14.30
CA VAL A 13 16.18 51.86 -13.08
C VAL A 13 16.16 50.35 -13.25
N SER A 14 17.14 49.64 -12.65
CA SER A 14 17.12 48.18 -12.58
C SER A 14 16.10 47.74 -11.54
N PHE A 15 14.97 47.18 -12.01
CA PHE A 15 13.96 46.54 -11.17
C PHE A 15 14.48 45.17 -10.75
N LEU A 16 15.00 45.06 -9.52
CA LEU A 16 15.37 43.76 -8.93
C LEU A 16 14.06 43.08 -8.53
N ALA A 17 13.61 42.10 -9.33
CA ALA A 17 12.48 41.24 -8.97
C ALA A 17 12.91 40.32 -7.83
N LEU A 18 12.47 40.60 -6.60
CA LEU A 18 12.54 39.63 -5.49
C LEU A 18 11.56 38.52 -5.81
N ALA A 19 12.07 37.38 -6.28
CA ALA A 19 11.30 36.13 -6.31
C ALA A 19 10.99 35.73 -4.85
N PRO A 20 9.72 35.44 -4.50
CA PRO A 20 9.43 34.93 -3.16
C PRO A 20 10.13 33.57 -3.03
N ALA A 21 11.07 33.47 -2.09
CA ALA A 21 11.61 32.18 -1.67
C ALA A 21 10.44 31.40 -1.05
N VAL A 22 9.90 30.43 -1.77
CA VAL A 22 8.97 29.44 -1.22
C VAL A 22 9.79 28.64 -0.21
N ALA A 23 9.67 28.98 1.07
CA ALA A 23 10.25 28.21 2.14
C ALA A 23 9.67 26.79 2.02
N GLN A 24 10.49 25.81 1.67
CA GLN A 24 10.16 24.40 1.82
C GLN A 24 9.98 24.15 3.32
N GLN A 25 8.75 24.20 3.78
CA GLN A 25 8.41 23.72 5.11
C GLN A 25 8.67 22.21 5.11
N SER A 26 9.75 21.80 5.77
CA SER A 26 9.95 20.39 6.13
C SER A 26 8.77 20.02 7.02
N GLN A 27 7.79 19.31 6.45
CA GLN A 27 6.65 18.81 7.22
C GLN A 27 7.16 17.73 8.16
N ILE A 28 7.04 17.98 9.48
CA ILE A 28 7.34 16.97 10.48
C ILE A 28 6.28 15.88 10.34
N MET A 29 6.68 14.67 9.98
CA MET A 29 5.78 13.53 9.82
C MET A 29 5.31 13.04 11.19
N GLY A 30 4.10 12.52 11.27
CA GLY A 30 3.63 11.74 12.41
C GLY A 30 3.85 10.24 12.18
N GLU A 31 3.68 9.46 13.24
CA GLU A 31 3.86 8.01 13.20
C GLU A 31 2.53 7.29 13.48
N LEU A 32 2.22 6.27 12.67
CA LEU A 32 1.13 5.34 12.94
C LEU A 32 1.72 4.00 13.41
N ARG A 33 1.20 3.50 14.53
CA ARG A 33 1.55 2.20 15.09
C ARG A 33 0.30 1.35 15.29
N PHE A 34 0.40 0.08 14.97
CA PHE A 34 -0.70 -0.87 15.06
C PHE A 34 -0.58 -1.77 16.29
N SER A 35 -1.73 -2.09 16.87
CA SER A 35 -1.89 -3.16 17.85
C SER A 35 -3.11 -4.01 17.52
N SER A 36 -3.07 -5.29 17.84
CA SER A 36 -4.21 -6.17 17.74
C SER A 36 -4.21 -7.19 18.86
N PRO A 37 -5.34 -7.37 19.55
CA PRO A 37 -5.49 -8.38 20.59
C PRO A 37 -5.54 -9.80 20.01
N SER A 38 -5.98 -9.95 18.77
CA SER A 38 -6.19 -11.25 18.12
C SER A 38 -4.96 -11.71 17.33
N LYS A 39 -4.58 -12.97 17.50
CA LYS A 39 -3.55 -13.62 16.69
C LYS A 39 -3.99 -13.73 15.23
N ALA A 40 -5.28 -13.95 14.98
CA ALA A 40 -5.83 -14.07 13.64
C ALA A 40 -5.65 -12.80 12.80
N VAL A 41 -5.82 -11.62 13.41
CA VAL A 41 -5.72 -10.32 12.73
C VAL A 41 -4.27 -9.95 12.37
N ARG A 42 -3.26 -10.66 12.91
CA ARG A 42 -1.85 -10.31 12.66
C ARG A 42 -1.39 -10.49 11.22
N ASP A 43 -2.05 -11.39 10.50
CA ASP A 43 -1.72 -11.69 9.09
C ASP A 43 -2.59 -10.88 8.12
N SER A 44 -3.45 -9.99 8.64
CA SER A 44 -4.29 -9.11 7.83
C SER A 44 -3.47 -8.08 7.06
N GLY A 45 -3.85 -7.85 5.81
CA GLY A 45 -3.28 -6.77 5.01
C GLY A 45 -3.76 -5.40 5.49
N VAL A 46 -2.89 -4.40 5.36
CA VAL A 46 -3.13 -3.01 5.75
C VAL A 46 -3.02 -2.10 4.55
N TRP A 47 -4.02 -1.25 4.37
CA TRP A 47 -4.05 -0.17 3.37
C TRP A 47 -4.14 1.17 4.08
N ILE A 48 -3.46 2.16 3.54
CA ILE A 48 -3.56 3.56 3.94
C ILE A 48 -3.83 4.38 2.68
N ASP A 49 -4.91 5.17 2.71
CA ASP A 49 -5.35 5.97 1.56
C ASP A 49 -5.47 5.14 0.27
N GLY A 50 -5.99 3.92 0.40
CA GLY A 50 -6.17 2.97 -0.69
C GLY A 50 -4.90 2.23 -1.14
N GLN A 51 -3.71 2.52 -0.58
CA GLN A 51 -2.47 1.85 -0.92
C GLN A 51 -2.12 0.74 0.07
N TYR A 52 -1.80 -0.45 -0.43
CA TYR A 52 -1.28 -1.54 0.40
C TYR A 52 0.09 -1.18 0.97
N VAL A 53 0.26 -1.27 2.28
CA VAL A 53 1.51 -0.90 2.98
C VAL A 53 2.23 -2.09 3.62
N GLY A 54 1.58 -3.23 3.72
CA GLY A 54 2.11 -4.44 4.33
C GLY A 54 1.03 -5.15 5.15
N TYR A 55 1.42 -6.10 5.97
CA TYR A 55 0.48 -6.80 6.86
C TYR A 55 0.75 -6.46 8.33
N MET A 56 -0.27 -6.61 9.17
CA MET A 56 -0.26 -6.16 10.57
C MET A 56 0.95 -6.64 11.37
N ASN A 57 1.38 -7.89 11.19
CA ASN A 57 2.51 -8.45 11.93
C ASN A 57 3.86 -7.83 11.53
N GLU A 58 3.99 -7.42 10.28
CA GLU A 58 5.14 -6.71 9.76
C GLU A 58 5.20 -5.25 10.28
N LEU A 59 4.03 -4.64 10.48
CA LEU A 59 3.89 -3.22 10.80
C LEU A 59 3.83 -2.92 12.31
N LYS A 60 4.03 -3.92 13.17
CA LYS A 60 4.04 -3.73 14.64
C LYS A 60 5.45 -3.58 15.20
N GLY A 61 5.52 -3.16 16.47
CA GLY A 61 6.78 -2.94 17.18
C GLY A 61 7.52 -1.71 16.66
N ASP A 62 8.78 -1.87 16.29
CA ASP A 62 9.62 -0.78 15.78
C ASP A 62 9.33 -0.43 14.31
N ASN A 63 8.57 -1.27 13.60
CA ASN A 63 8.12 -1.00 12.24
C ASN A 63 6.96 -0.01 12.26
N LYS A 64 7.30 1.24 12.18
CA LYS A 64 6.37 2.37 12.17
C LYS A 64 6.05 2.80 10.74
N ILE A 65 4.87 3.34 10.56
CA ILE A 65 4.50 4.02 9.31
C ILE A 65 4.56 5.51 9.58
N SER A 66 5.41 6.20 8.82
CA SER A 66 5.47 7.66 8.84
C SER A 66 4.47 8.21 7.83
N LEU A 67 3.59 9.10 8.28
CA LEU A 67 2.55 9.73 7.48
C LEU A 67 2.69 11.25 7.54
N LEU A 68 2.28 11.91 6.47
CA LEU A 68 2.09 13.35 6.50
C LEU A 68 1.01 13.72 7.53
N PRO A 69 1.07 14.90 8.16
CA PRO A 69 -0.02 15.36 8.99
C PRO A 69 -1.32 15.52 8.20
N GLY A 70 -2.44 15.11 8.80
CA GLY A 70 -3.77 15.20 8.21
C GLY A 70 -4.61 13.95 8.44
N ASP A 71 -5.72 13.87 7.71
CA ASP A 71 -6.64 12.75 7.74
C ASP A 71 -6.15 11.63 6.82
N HIS A 72 -6.16 10.40 7.34
CA HIS A 72 -5.81 9.20 6.59
C HIS A 72 -6.86 8.12 6.78
N GLU A 73 -7.28 7.49 5.68
CA GLU A 73 -8.11 6.30 5.75
C GLU A 73 -7.25 5.06 5.94
N VAL A 74 -7.51 4.32 7.01
CA VAL A 74 -6.86 3.03 7.28
C VAL A 74 -7.86 1.93 7.06
N ALA A 75 -7.58 1.01 6.12
CA ALA A 75 -8.35 -0.20 5.91
C ALA A 75 -7.51 -1.43 6.26
N VAL A 76 -8.11 -2.39 6.95
CA VAL A 76 -7.49 -3.69 7.28
C VAL A 76 -8.40 -4.80 6.77
N ARG A 77 -7.82 -5.72 5.99
CA ARG A 77 -8.56 -6.78 5.31
C ARG A 77 -7.95 -8.15 5.57
N GLN A 78 -8.82 -9.14 5.72
CA GLN A 78 -8.44 -10.54 5.84
C GLN A 78 -9.54 -11.45 5.32
N ALA A 79 -9.17 -12.51 4.61
CA ALA A 79 -10.11 -13.52 4.16
C ALA A 79 -10.94 -14.08 5.32
N GLY A 80 -12.26 -14.14 5.14
CA GLY A 80 -13.21 -14.63 6.15
C GLY A 80 -13.60 -13.63 7.25
N TYR A 81 -13.15 -12.40 7.15
CA TYR A 81 -13.50 -11.31 8.07
C TYR A 81 -14.12 -10.14 7.31
N LYS A 82 -14.91 -9.35 8.02
CA LYS A 82 -15.40 -8.06 7.52
C LYS A 82 -14.22 -7.07 7.46
N ASP A 83 -14.21 -6.23 6.43
CA ASP A 83 -13.22 -5.16 6.33
C ASP A 83 -13.34 -4.20 7.52
N TYR A 84 -12.20 -3.88 8.12
CA TYR A 84 -12.09 -2.80 9.10
C TYR A 84 -11.66 -1.54 8.37
N THR A 85 -12.42 -0.45 8.51
CA THR A 85 -12.06 0.85 7.92
C THR A 85 -12.24 1.94 8.96
N LYS A 86 -11.25 2.84 9.05
CA LYS A 86 -11.27 3.96 10.00
C LYS A 86 -10.48 5.14 9.45
N VAL A 87 -11.05 6.33 9.53
CA VAL A 87 -10.32 7.58 9.33
C VAL A 87 -9.63 7.97 10.62
N ILE A 88 -8.35 8.28 10.55
CA ILE A 88 -7.53 8.75 11.67
C ILE A 88 -6.91 10.10 11.32
N VAL A 89 -6.72 10.93 12.34
CA VAL A 89 -5.95 12.18 12.23
C VAL A 89 -4.51 11.91 12.69
N VAL A 90 -3.55 12.27 11.87
CA VAL A 90 -2.12 12.21 12.19
C VAL A 90 -1.62 13.63 12.43
N GLU A 91 -1.05 13.88 13.62
CA GLU A 91 -0.49 15.17 13.98
C GLU A 91 1.04 15.19 13.79
N PRO A 92 1.63 16.35 13.49
CA PRO A 92 3.08 16.49 13.30
C PRO A 92 3.87 16.00 14.51
N GLY A 93 4.83 15.09 14.29
CA GLY A 93 5.74 14.60 15.34
C GLY A 93 5.09 13.70 16.40
N GLN A 94 3.81 13.38 16.28
CA GLN A 94 3.12 12.54 17.25
C GLN A 94 3.02 11.09 16.80
N VAL A 95 2.92 10.17 17.78
CA VAL A 95 2.68 8.76 17.57
C VAL A 95 1.20 8.46 17.78
N ARG A 96 0.53 7.99 16.74
CA ARG A 96 -0.86 7.52 16.79
C ARG A 96 -0.90 6.01 16.92
N PHE A 97 -1.54 5.49 17.97
CA PHE A 97 -1.80 4.06 18.13
C PHE A 97 -3.19 3.72 17.59
N LEU A 98 -3.26 2.67 16.78
CA LEU A 98 -4.51 2.14 16.26
C LEU A 98 -4.66 0.67 16.65
N THR A 99 -5.66 0.40 17.49
CA THR A 99 -6.05 -0.98 17.81
C THR A 99 -7.06 -1.47 16.77
N VAL A 100 -6.78 -2.63 16.18
CA VAL A 100 -7.63 -3.24 15.15
C VAL A 100 -8.28 -4.49 15.70
N GLU A 101 -9.60 -4.50 15.67
CA GLU A 101 -10.46 -5.65 15.99
C GLU A 101 -11.32 -5.95 14.77
N MET A 102 -11.30 -7.19 14.31
CA MET A 102 -12.06 -7.62 13.12
C MET A 102 -13.09 -8.68 13.49
N GLU A 103 -14.27 -8.58 12.91
CA GLU A 103 -15.35 -9.54 13.06
C GLU A 103 -15.31 -10.56 11.91
N LYS A 104 -15.60 -11.82 12.19
CA LYS A 104 -15.79 -12.83 11.16
C LYS A 104 -16.95 -12.44 10.24
N ASP A 105 -16.78 -12.59 8.93
CA ASP A 105 -17.88 -12.42 7.98
C ASP A 105 -18.67 -13.74 7.88
N PRO A 106 -19.94 -13.76 8.33
CA PRO A 106 -20.78 -14.95 8.22
C PRO A 106 -21.15 -15.29 6.77
N ARG A 107 -20.92 -14.36 5.82
CA ARG A 107 -21.18 -14.56 4.39
C ARG A 107 -19.96 -15.09 3.64
N ALA A 108 -18.80 -15.26 4.33
CA ALA A 108 -17.62 -15.80 3.69
C ALA A 108 -17.90 -17.19 3.12
N VAL A 109 -17.70 -17.33 1.81
CA VAL A 109 -17.92 -18.60 1.08
C VAL A 109 -16.58 -19.30 0.91
N TYR A 110 -16.56 -20.58 1.28
CA TYR A 110 -15.39 -21.42 1.08
C TYR A 110 -15.71 -22.47 0.00
N PRO A 111 -14.73 -22.82 -0.87
CA PRO A 111 -14.93 -23.86 -1.88
C PRO A 111 -15.33 -25.19 -1.22
N THR A 112 -16.27 -25.90 -1.84
CA THR A 112 -16.66 -27.25 -1.42
C THR A 112 -15.74 -28.29 -2.07
N ASP A 113 -15.58 -29.45 -1.44
CA ASP A 113 -14.70 -30.53 -1.92
C ASP A 113 -15.00 -30.95 -3.38
N ARG A 114 -16.25 -30.86 -3.82
CA ARG A 114 -16.67 -31.23 -5.20
C ARG A 114 -16.22 -30.23 -6.25
N ASN A 115 -15.99 -28.99 -5.86
CA ASN A 115 -15.62 -27.89 -6.77
C ASN A 115 -14.31 -27.23 -6.36
N ALA A 116 -13.56 -27.86 -5.47
CA ALA A 116 -12.28 -27.33 -5.00
C ALA A 116 -11.18 -27.58 -6.04
N ALA A 117 -10.33 -26.58 -6.21
CA ALA A 117 -9.06 -26.65 -6.93
C ALA A 117 -7.96 -26.05 -6.06
N GLU A 118 -6.72 -26.32 -6.39
CA GLU A 118 -5.58 -25.89 -5.61
C GLU A 118 -4.72 -24.90 -6.39
N LEU A 119 -4.40 -23.76 -5.77
CA LEU A 119 -3.39 -22.83 -6.29
C LEU A 119 -2.17 -22.87 -5.38
N LYS A 120 -1.01 -23.13 -5.96
CA LYS A 120 0.29 -23.02 -5.32
C LYS A 120 0.99 -21.75 -5.81
N LEU A 121 1.36 -20.87 -4.91
CA LEU A 121 1.95 -19.59 -5.25
C LEU A 121 3.41 -19.55 -4.80
N ASN A 122 4.31 -19.38 -5.76
CA ASN A 122 5.74 -19.15 -5.54
C ASN A 122 6.06 -17.72 -6.01
N ILE A 123 5.87 -16.76 -5.14
CA ILE A 123 5.93 -15.34 -5.46
C ILE A 123 7.01 -14.66 -4.63
N GLY A 124 7.85 -13.90 -5.28
CA GLY A 124 8.81 -13.00 -4.66
C GLY A 124 8.49 -11.53 -4.93
N PRO A 125 8.66 -10.63 -3.96
CA PRO A 125 8.95 -10.85 -2.54
C PRO A 125 7.78 -11.46 -1.76
N THR A 126 8.06 -12.25 -0.74
CA THR A 126 7.06 -13.03 0.02
C THR A 126 6.05 -12.19 0.82
N ARG A 127 6.34 -10.90 1.03
CA ARG A 127 5.45 -9.93 1.69
C ARG A 127 4.39 -9.32 0.77
N ALA A 128 4.38 -9.65 -0.52
CA ALA A 128 3.42 -9.13 -1.47
C ALA A 128 1.99 -9.58 -1.13
N ALA A 129 1.03 -8.67 -1.26
CA ALA A 129 -0.38 -8.96 -1.10
C ALA A 129 -0.88 -9.81 -2.27
N VAL A 130 -1.70 -10.81 -1.98
CA VAL A 130 -2.32 -11.69 -2.95
C VAL A 130 -3.83 -11.48 -2.94
N PHE A 131 -4.39 -11.29 -4.12
CA PHE A 131 -5.83 -11.17 -4.36
C PHE A 131 -6.27 -12.26 -5.32
N VAL A 132 -7.47 -12.76 -5.10
CA VAL A 132 -8.19 -13.61 -6.05
C VAL A 132 -9.56 -12.99 -6.28
N ASP A 133 -9.89 -12.67 -7.53
CA ASP A 133 -11.12 -12.00 -7.92
C ASP A 133 -11.37 -10.72 -7.12
N ASP A 134 -10.32 -9.89 -7.00
CA ASP A 134 -10.24 -8.64 -6.22
C ASP A 134 -10.40 -8.79 -4.69
N ALA A 135 -10.65 -9.98 -4.17
CA ALA A 135 -10.68 -10.24 -2.74
C ALA A 135 -9.24 -10.46 -2.21
N TYR A 136 -8.85 -9.72 -1.15
CA TYR A 136 -7.59 -9.98 -0.46
C TYR A 136 -7.63 -11.34 0.25
N ILE A 137 -6.69 -12.21 -0.07
CA ILE A 137 -6.63 -13.57 0.46
C ILE A 137 -5.54 -13.72 1.52
N GLY A 138 -4.46 -12.98 1.39
CA GLY A 138 -3.30 -13.03 2.27
C GLY A 138 -2.06 -12.45 1.62
N HIS A 139 -0.89 -12.76 2.14
CA HIS A 139 0.38 -12.39 1.53
C HIS A 139 1.11 -13.62 0.99
N ALA A 140 2.03 -13.42 0.04
CA ALA A 140 2.63 -14.51 -0.73
C ALA A 140 3.29 -15.61 0.14
N SER A 141 3.83 -15.28 1.32
CA SER A 141 4.38 -16.28 2.24
C SER A 141 3.34 -17.23 2.83
N ASP A 142 2.05 -16.87 2.80
CA ASP A 142 0.98 -17.74 3.29
C ASP A 142 0.72 -18.93 2.39
N PHE A 143 1.14 -18.84 1.12
CA PHE A 143 0.83 -19.81 0.07
C PHE A 143 2.07 -20.44 -0.56
N GLY A 144 3.25 -20.14 -0.03
CA GLY A 144 4.52 -20.69 -0.50
C GLY A 144 4.92 -22.02 0.15
N GLY A 145 5.90 -22.72 -0.45
CA GLY A 145 6.40 -23.97 0.07
C GLY A 145 5.37 -25.10 -0.01
N TYR A 146 4.96 -25.62 1.15
CA TYR A 146 3.94 -26.68 1.28
C TYR A 146 2.50 -26.16 1.44
N ARG A 147 2.33 -24.86 1.54
CA ARG A 147 1.01 -24.25 1.72
C ARG A 147 0.33 -24.07 0.37
N ILE A 148 -0.96 -24.34 0.36
CA ILE A 148 -1.78 -24.35 -0.85
C ILE A 148 -3.01 -23.49 -0.56
N MET A 149 -3.40 -22.68 -1.52
CA MET A 149 -4.67 -21.97 -1.50
C MET A 149 -5.73 -22.85 -2.14
N VAL A 150 -6.88 -22.98 -1.49
CA VAL A 150 -8.05 -23.66 -2.07
C VAL A 150 -8.97 -22.61 -2.67
N VAL A 151 -9.29 -22.80 -3.95
CA VAL A 151 -10.22 -21.96 -4.72
C VAL A 151 -11.32 -22.82 -5.33
N SER A 152 -12.39 -22.24 -5.82
CA SER A 152 -13.35 -22.97 -6.66
C SER A 152 -12.69 -23.35 -8.00
N ALA A 153 -13.19 -24.38 -8.66
CA ALA A 153 -12.84 -24.61 -10.05
C ALA A 153 -13.50 -23.54 -10.94
N GLY A 154 -12.85 -23.15 -12.02
CA GLY A 154 -13.31 -22.14 -12.95
C GLY A 154 -12.30 -21.00 -13.13
N LYS A 155 -12.77 -19.95 -13.78
CA LYS A 155 -11.95 -18.77 -14.08
C LYS A 155 -11.76 -17.92 -12.83
N HIS A 156 -10.50 -17.58 -12.54
CA HIS A 156 -10.08 -16.66 -11.48
C HIS A 156 -9.03 -15.70 -12.00
N VAL A 157 -9.04 -14.46 -11.49
CA VAL A 157 -7.98 -13.50 -11.69
C VAL A 157 -7.14 -13.45 -10.42
N VAL A 158 -5.85 -13.78 -10.54
CA VAL A 158 -4.89 -13.67 -9.44
C VAL A 158 -4.07 -12.41 -9.63
N LYS A 159 -4.15 -11.50 -8.67
CA LYS A 159 -3.42 -10.23 -8.66
C LYS A 159 -2.47 -10.19 -7.47
N VAL A 160 -1.26 -9.66 -7.68
CA VAL A 160 -0.23 -9.55 -6.65
C VAL A 160 0.31 -8.12 -6.62
N GLU A 161 0.29 -7.52 -5.46
CA GLU A 161 0.68 -6.13 -5.26
C GLU A 161 1.70 -5.98 -4.14
N LEU A 162 2.67 -5.09 -4.35
CA LEU A 162 3.62 -4.68 -3.32
C LEU A 162 4.08 -3.24 -3.59
N PRO A 163 4.10 -2.34 -2.59
CA PRO A 163 4.63 -0.99 -2.75
C PRO A 163 6.04 -0.97 -3.34
N GLY A 164 6.25 -0.12 -4.36
CA GLY A 164 7.53 -0.02 -5.08
C GLY A 164 7.76 -1.11 -6.13
N TYR A 165 6.77 -1.94 -6.41
CA TYR A 165 6.81 -2.97 -7.45
C TYR A 165 5.65 -2.79 -8.43
N ARG A 166 5.82 -3.32 -9.64
CA ARG A 166 4.74 -3.39 -10.62
C ARG A 166 3.76 -4.47 -10.20
N THR A 167 2.47 -4.17 -10.28
CA THR A 167 1.41 -5.15 -10.07
C THR A 167 1.55 -6.29 -11.07
N PHE A 168 1.48 -7.52 -10.58
CA PHE A 168 1.37 -8.71 -11.41
C PHE A 168 -0.08 -9.18 -11.42
N GLU A 169 -0.60 -9.49 -12.59
CA GLU A 169 -1.96 -10.02 -12.76
C GLU A 169 -1.94 -11.17 -13.77
N THR A 170 -2.65 -12.23 -13.47
CA THR A 170 -2.80 -13.38 -14.35
C THR A 170 -4.16 -14.05 -14.18
N GLU A 171 -4.66 -14.61 -15.27
CA GLU A 171 -5.88 -15.40 -15.27
C GLU A 171 -5.55 -16.89 -15.19
N VAL A 172 -6.26 -17.62 -14.36
CA VAL A 172 -6.17 -19.08 -14.23
C VAL A 172 -7.55 -19.69 -14.30
N SER A 173 -7.64 -20.92 -14.80
CA SER A 173 -8.92 -21.65 -14.92
C SER A 173 -8.73 -23.10 -14.48
N PRO A 174 -8.47 -23.34 -13.18
CA PRO A 174 -8.26 -24.69 -12.68
C PRO A 174 -9.53 -25.55 -12.78
N LEU A 175 -9.37 -26.83 -13.11
CA LEU A 175 -10.44 -27.83 -13.06
C LEU A 175 -10.61 -28.37 -11.63
N PRO A 176 -11.78 -28.96 -11.29
CA PRO A 176 -11.99 -29.60 -10.00
C PRO A 176 -10.87 -30.63 -9.70
N GLY A 177 -10.28 -30.53 -8.50
CA GLY A 177 -9.18 -31.39 -8.07
C GLY A 177 -7.83 -31.06 -8.71
N GLN A 178 -7.75 -30.11 -9.61
CA GLN A 178 -6.50 -29.73 -10.27
C GLN A 178 -5.68 -28.82 -9.34
N ARG A 179 -4.34 -29.04 -9.37
CA ARG A 179 -3.36 -28.10 -8.79
C ARG A 179 -2.72 -27.27 -9.89
N THR A 180 -2.84 -25.96 -9.76
CA THR A 180 -2.19 -24.98 -10.64
C THR A 180 -1.09 -24.25 -9.88
N GLU A 181 0.10 -24.15 -10.43
CA GLU A 181 1.23 -23.42 -9.83
C GLU A 181 1.44 -22.09 -10.56
N ILE A 182 1.52 -21.01 -9.80
CA ILE A 182 1.92 -19.67 -10.27
C ILE A 182 3.27 -19.34 -9.67
N LYS A 183 4.26 -19.10 -10.53
CA LYS A 183 5.61 -18.72 -10.13
C LYS A 183 5.98 -17.40 -10.78
N THR A 184 6.30 -16.39 -9.96
CA THR A 184 6.72 -15.07 -10.43
C THR A 184 7.52 -14.32 -9.39
N ASP A 185 8.42 -13.46 -9.85
CA ASP A 185 9.08 -12.44 -9.03
C ASP A 185 8.60 -11.07 -9.51
N LEU A 186 8.07 -10.27 -8.58
CA LEU A 186 7.63 -8.92 -8.91
C LEU A 186 8.81 -8.05 -9.34
N VAL A 187 8.60 -7.28 -10.38
CA VAL A 187 9.59 -6.33 -10.90
C VAL A 187 9.46 -5.01 -10.16
N LYS A 188 10.57 -4.46 -9.68
CA LYS A 188 10.57 -3.12 -9.06
C LYS A 188 9.99 -2.08 -10.02
N GLY A 189 9.06 -1.28 -9.52
CA GLY A 189 8.49 -0.14 -10.22
C GLY A 189 9.41 1.08 -10.17
N GLY A 190 9.15 2.08 -11.03
CA GLY A 190 9.77 3.40 -10.90
C GLY A 190 9.16 4.17 -9.72
N ILE A 191 9.85 5.24 -9.31
CA ILE A 191 9.50 6.11 -8.17
C ILE A 191 8.11 6.79 -8.34
N GLU A 192 7.57 6.83 -9.55
CA GLU A 192 6.30 7.50 -9.88
C GLU A 192 5.05 6.87 -9.22
N GLN A 193 5.17 5.67 -8.64
CA GLN A 193 4.07 5.00 -7.91
C GLN A 193 4.20 5.06 -6.39
N ALA A 194 5.21 5.73 -5.87
CA ALA A 194 5.28 6.01 -4.44
C ALA A 194 4.28 7.13 -4.12
N GLY A 195 3.06 6.75 -3.77
CA GLY A 195 2.12 7.66 -3.14
C GLY A 195 2.73 8.27 -1.86
N SER A 196 2.01 9.15 -1.20
CA SER A 196 2.39 9.97 -0.03
C SER A 196 2.91 9.19 1.21
N LEU A 197 3.18 7.89 1.08
CA LEU A 197 3.62 7.00 2.16
C LEU A 197 5.12 6.73 2.07
N ILE A 198 5.88 7.28 3.01
CA ILE A 198 7.30 6.96 3.18
C ILE A 198 7.43 5.90 4.27
N LYS A 199 7.83 4.68 3.90
CA LYS A 199 8.19 3.63 4.85
C LYS A 199 9.67 3.75 5.16
N GLN A 200 10.02 4.10 6.41
CA GLN A 200 11.40 3.98 6.89
C GLN A 200 11.63 2.51 7.30
N GLN A 201 12.67 1.93 6.74
CA GLN A 201 13.23 0.63 7.18
C GLN A 201 14.18 0.86 8.33
#